data_583415454261466966c772d246ca8ef6
#
_entry.id   583415454261466966c772d246ca8ef6
#
_cell.length_a   1.000
_cell.length_b   1.000
_cell.length_c   1.000
_cell.angle_alpha   90.00
_cell.angle_beta   90.00
_cell.angle_gamma   90.00
#
_symmetry.space_group_name_H-M   'P 1'
#
loop_
_entity.id
_entity.type
_entity.pdbx_description
1 polymer ?
#
loop_
_entity_poly.entity_id
_entity_poly.type
_entity_poly.pdbx_seq_one_letter_code
_entity_poly.pdbx_strand_id
1 'polypeptide(L)'
;MASVEFEDALLVEMNDVTRRSKISRENALIIQHGAGRQMIRQLAHEIKNPLGGLRGAAQLLARQLESDELREYTGVIISEADRLAALVDTLLGPGGPPNKQPLNVHELLEYVVRLVQPDIGEHIRFRRDYDASLPLIDLDRDQMVQAFLNLVQNAATALEGRGQITLRSRAVMNFTIGDVRHSAIASVDIEDDGPGIPPQLQDSIFYPLVTSRPEGTGLGLPVAQELLSRHGGLIEFESRPGRTVFSVRIPLRTTKRGANEYA
;
A
#
# COMPACT_ATOMS: atom_id res chain seq x y z
N MET A 1 -39.10 -54.90 -14.35
CA MET A 1 -38.57 -53.51 -14.53
C MET A 1 -39.50 -52.61 -13.73
N ALA A 2 -39.07 -52.19 -12.57
CA ALA A 2 -39.85 -51.28 -11.73
C ALA A 2 -39.32 -49.88 -11.98
N SER A 3 -40.18 -49.01 -12.55
CA SER A 3 -39.91 -47.60 -12.67
C SER A 3 -39.99 -46.96 -11.28
N VAL A 4 -38.92 -46.43 -10.79
CA VAL A 4 -38.93 -45.59 -9.59
C VAL A 4 -39.31 -44.18 -10.07
N GLU A 5 -40.54 -43.79 -9.82
CA GLU A 5 -40.99 -42.40 -9.96
C GLU A 5 -40.42 -41.63 -8.76
N PHE A 6 -39.54 -40.64 -9.03
CA PHE A 6 -39.13 -39.65 -8.03
C PHE A 6 -40.20 -38.55 -8.04
N GLU A 7 -41.13 -38.59 -7.12
CA GLU A 7 -41.96 -37.44 -6.79
C GLU A 7 -41.14 -36.46 -5.96
N ASP A 8 -41.08 -35.22 -6.43
CA ASP A 8 -40.48 -34.06 -5.77
C ASP A 8 -38.96 -34.11 -5.50
N ALA A 9 -38.15 -33.92 -6.55
CA ALA A 9 -36.74 -33.59 -6.40
C ALA A 9 -36.57 -32.06 -6.31
N LEU A 10 -36.09 -31.57 -5.16
CA LEU A 10 -35.72 -30.16 -4.98
C LEU A 10 -34.25 -30.00 -5.36
N LEU A 11 -33.97 -29.31 -6.46
CA LEU A 11 -32.63 -28.93 -6.84
C LEU A 11 -32.25 -27.63 -6.08
N VAL A 12 -31.42 -27.72 -5.06
CA VAL A 12 -30.90 -26.57 -4.34
C VAL A 12 -29.52 -26.19 -4.93
N GLU A 13 -29.47 -25.11 -5.69
CA GLU A 13 -28.23 -24.53 -6.16
C GLU A 13 -27.69 -23.54 -5.11
N MET A 14 -26.67 -23.93 -4.36
CA MET A 14 -26.01 -23.08 -3.40
C MET A 14 -24.82 -22.37 -4.07
N ASN A 15 -25.02 -21.12 -4.45
CA ASN A 15 -23.96 -20.24 -4.90
C ASN A 15 -23.37 -19.47 -3.72
N ASP A 16 -22.04 -19.58 -3.53
CA ASP A 16 -21.32 -18.77 -2.54
C ASP A 16 -21.29 -17.29 -2.97
N VAL A 17 -22.28 -16.54 -2.50
CA VAL A 17 -22.45 -15.10 -2.80
C VAL A 17 -21.35 -14.26 -2.16
N THR A 18 -20.73 -14.75 -1.07
CA THR A 18 -19.62 -14.07 -0.38
C THR A 18 -18.40 -13.96 -1.29
N ARG A 19 -18.14 -14.98 -2.09
CA ARG A 19 -17.01 -14.97 -3.05
C ARG A 19 -17.26 -14.02 -4.22
N ARG A 20 -18.48 -13.95 -4.72
CA ARG A 20 -18.89 -13.03 -5.79
C ARG A 20 -18.87 -11.56 -5.35
N SER A 21 -19.33 -11.29 -4.13
CA SER A 21 -19.32 -9.94 -3.56
C SER A 21 -17.89 -9.46 -3.25
N LYS A 22 -16.97 -10.37 -2.82
CA LYS A 22 -15.55 -10.05 -2.66
C LYS A 22 -14.89 -9.71 -3.99
N ILE A 23 -15.05 -10.52 -5.03
CA ILE A 23 -14.49 -10.27 -6.38
C ILE A 23 -15.05 -8.97 -6.97
N SER A 24 -16.34 -8.69 -6.80
CA SER A 24 -16.96 -7.44 -7.27
C SER A 24 -16.42 -6.22 -6.52
N ARG A 25 -16.14 -6.35 -5.22
CA ARG A 25 -15.55 -5.29 -4.40
C ARG A 25 -14.08 -5.04 -4.74
N GLU A 26 -13.32 -6.11 -4.97
CA GLU A 26 -11.92 -6.05 -5.43
C GLU A 26 -11.81 -5.41 -6.81
N ASN A 27 -12.67 -5.80 -7.76
CA ASN A 27 -12.71 -5.19 -9.10
C ASN A 27 -13.14 -3.73 -9.06
N ALA A 28 -14.11 -3.37 -8.24
CA ALA A 28 -14.49 -1.98 -8.01
C ALA A 28 -13.32 -1.16 -7.45
N LEU A 29 -12.57 -1.71 -6.48
CA LEU A 29 -11.37 -1.08 -5.93
C LEU A 29 -10.30 -0.89 -7.01
N ILE A 30 -10.01 -1.89 -7.83
CA ILE A 30 -8.99 -1.80 -8.89
C ILE A 30 -9.36 -0.76 -9.95
N ILE A 31 -10.61 -0.71 -10.40
CA ILE A 31 -11.10 0.27 -11.38
C ILE A 31 -11.04 1.68 -10.78
N GLN A 32 -11.49 1.82 -9.55
CA GLN A 32 -11.49 3.06 -8.78
C GLN A 32 -10.06 3.59 -8.56
N HIS A 33 -9.11 2.71 -8.28
CA HIS A 33 -7.68 3.04 -8.15
C HIS A 33 -7.05 3.48 -9.48
N GLY A 34 -7.46 2.90 -10.62
CA GLY A 34 -6.95 3.30 -11.94
C GLY A 34 -7.31 4.74 -12.31
N ALA A 35 -8.55 5.15 -12.10
CA ALA A 35 -9.02 6.51 -12.37
C ALA A 35 -8.40 7.55 -11.41
N GLY A 36 -8.33 7.22 -10.12
CA GLY A 36 -7.68 8.06 -9.11
C GLY A 36 -6.20 8.29 -9.41
N ARG A 37 -5.51 7.28 -9.89
CA ARG A 37 -4.09 7.30 -10.26
C ARG A 37 -3.78 8.27 -11.39
N GLN A 38 -4.58 8.27 -12.44
CA GLN A 38 -4.42 9.18 -13.58
C GLN A 38 -4.65 10.63 -13.15
N MET A 39 -5.65 10.87 -12.32
CA MET A 39 -5.96 12.19 -11.76
C MET A 39 -4.83 12.70 -10.87
N ILE A 40 -4.28 11.86 -9.98
CA ILE A 40 -3.15 12.22 -9.12
C ILE A 40 -1.93 12.61 -9.97
N ARG A 41 -1.61 11.82 -10.99
CA ARG A 41 -0.46 12.12 -11.87
C ARG A 41 -0.64 13.43 -12.60
N GLN A 42 -1.84 13.73 -13.09
CA GLN A 42 -2.15 14.99 -13.74
C GLN A 42 -2.06 16.16 -12.77
N LEU A 43 -2.70 16.06 -11.59
CA LEU A 43 -2.62 17.07 -10.54
C LEU A 43 -1.19 17.33 -10.08
N ALA A 44 -0.39 16.29 -9.93
CA ALA A 44 1.00 16.42 -9.54
C ALA A 44 1.83 17.20 -10.58
N HIS A 45 1.62 16.93 -11.87
CA HIS A 45 2.26 17.72 -12.92
C HIS A 45 1.78 19.17 -12.91
N GLU A 46 0.50 19.41 -12.72
CA GLU A 46 -0.08 20.76 -12.65
C GLU A 46 0.35 21.55 -11.40
N ILE A 47 0.67 20.86 -10.29
CA ILE A 47 1.22 21.49 -9.07
C ILE A 47 2.72 21.76 -9.21
N LYS A 48 3.49 20.83 -9.78
CA LYS A 48 4.93 21.02 -9.98
C LYS A 48 5.28 22.19 -10.88
N ASN A 49 4.47 22.44 -11.90
CA ASN A 49 4.70 23.53 -12.84
C ASN A 49 4.76 24.91 -12.15
N PRO A 50 3.75 25.35 -11.38
CA PRO A 50 3.83 26.62 -10.66
C PRO A 50 4.91 26.63 -9.58
N LEU A 51 5.17 25.50 -8.88
CA LEU A 51 6.27 25.42 -7.91
C LEU A 51 7.63 25.64 -8.57
N GLY A 52 7.86 25.06 -9.75
CA GLY A 52 9.05 25.30 -10.54
C GLY A 52 9.21 26.77 -10.97
N GLY A 53 8.08 27.40 -11.32
CA GLY A 53 8.02 28.83 -11.64
C GLY A 53 8.38 29.71 -10.44
N LEU A 54 7.77 29.46 -9.26
CA LEU A 54 8.06 30.16 -8.01
C LEU A 54 9.54 30.01 -7.60
N ARG A 55 10.04 28.79 -7.64
CA ARG A 55 11.45 28.50 -7.36
C ARG A 55 12.39 29.28 -8.28
N GLY A 56 12.12 29.24 -9.60
CA GLY A 56 12.93 29.95 -10.60
C GLY A 56 12.92 31.46 -10.39
N ALA A 57 11.74 32.04 -10.13
CA ALA A 57 11.60 33.47 -9.83
C ALA A 57 12.37 33.88 -8.57
N ALA A 58 12.24 33.09 -7.47
CA ALA A 58 12.98 33.32 -6.23
C ALA A 58 14.49 33.22 -6.41
N GLN A 59 14.98 32.27 -7.24
CA GLN A 59 16.40 32.14 -7.57
C GLN A 59 16.92 33.36 -8.37
N LEU A 60 16.14 33.84 -9.33
CA LEU A 60 16.51 35.04 -10.09
C LEU A 60 16.56 36.29 -9.20
N LEU A 61 15.57 36.43 -8.31
CA LEU A 61 15.50 37.52 -7.35
C LEU A 61 16.69 37.46 -6.39
N ALA A 62 17.03 36.30 -5.84
CA ALA A 62 18.17 36.12 -4.94
C ALA A 62 19.50 36.59 -5.55
N ARG A 63 19.68 36.47 -6.88
CA ARG A 63 20.89 36.93 -7.60
C ARG A 63 20.95 38.43 -7.74
N GLN A 64 19.81 39.12 -7.68
CA GLN A 64 19.72 40.58 -7.87
C GLN A 64 19.73 41.36 -6.54
N LEU A 65 19.46 40.66 -5.42
CA LEU A 65 19.46 41.26 -4.10
C LEU A 65 20.89 41.47 -3.59
N GLU A 66 21.16 42.66 -3.07
CA GLU A 66 22.44 42.97 -2.43
C GLU A 66 22.41 42.70 -0.92
N SER A 67 21.22 42.77 -0.30
CA SER A 67 21.01 42.52 1.14
C SER A 67 20.96 41.02 1.45
N ASP A 68 21.81 40.58 2.38
CA ASP A 68 21.83 39.20 2.84
C ASP A 68 20.51 38.80 3.59
N GLU A 69 19.91 39.75 4.31
CA GLU A 69 18.63 39.56 4.96
C GLU A 69 17.49 39.27 3.95
N LEU A 70 17.47 40.00 2.82
CA LEU A 70 16.49 39.76 1.76
C LEU A 70 16.77 38.44 1.01
N ARG A 71 18.03 38.01 0.91
CA ARG A 71 18.40 36.70 0.36
C ARG A 71 17.91 35.54 1.25
N GLU A 72 17.85 35.75 2.57
CA GLU A 72 17.30 34.76 3.49
C GLU A 72 15.82 34.46 3.17
N TYR A 73 15.02 35.50 2.91
CA TYR A 73 13.61 35.31 2.50
C TYR A 73 13.48 34.53 1.18
N THR A 74 14.30 34.83 0.20
CA THR A 74 14.28 34.07 -1.06
C THR A 74 14.74 32.63 -0.85
N GLY A 75 15.66 32.38 0.08
CA GLY A 75 16.08 31.05 0.51
C GLY A 75 14.93 30.23 1.11
N VAL A 76 14.11 30.86 1.97
CA VAL A 76 12.91 30.24 2.52
C VAL A 76 11.91 29.87 1.41
N ILE A 77 11.65 30.77 0.46
CA ILE A 77 10.73 30.48 -0.66
C ILE A 77 11.23 29.31 -1.50
N ILE A 78 12.54 29.25 -1.79
CA ILE A 78 13.14 28.15 -2.56
C ILE A 78 12.99 26.82 -1.79
N SER A 79 13.33 26.82 -0.50
CA SER A 79 13.25 25.60 0.33
C SER A 79 11.81 25.08 0.48
N GLU A 80 10.81 25.96 0.63
CA GLU A 80 9.43 25.56 0.68
C GLU A 80 8.89 25.06 -0.67
N ALA A 81 9.30 25.67 -1.77
CA ALA A 81 8.96 25.17 -3.11
C ALA A 81 9.55 23.78 -3.36
N ASP A 82 10.81 23.55 -2.95
CA ASP A 82 11.47 22.24 -3.05
C ASP A 82 10.81 21.19 -2.14
N ARG A 83 10.43 21.59 -0.93
CA ARG A 83 9.69 20.74 0.01
C ARG A 83 8.33 20.34 -0.54
N LEU A 84 7.56 21.27 -1.10
CA LEU A 84 6.27 20.98 -1.73
C LEU A 84 6.43 20.10 -2.97
N ALA A 85 7.45 20.33 -3.80
CA ALA A 85 7.76 19.47 -4.94
C ALA A 85 8.09 18.04 -4.52
N ALA A 86 8.86 17.84 -3.44
CA ALA A 86 9.16 16.53 -2.87
C ALA A 86 7.92 15.82 -2.32
N LEU A 87 6.99 16.55 -1.67
CA LEU A 87 5.70 16.00 -1.26
C LEU A 87 4.87 15.52 -2.46
N VAL A 88 4.86 16.29 -3.55
CA VAL A 88 4.18 15.91 -4.80
C VAL A 88 4.86 14.68 -5.44
N ASP A 89 6.20 14.56 -5.37
CA ASP A 89 6.91 13.37 -5.84
C ASP A 89 6.58 12.13 -5.01
N THR A 90 6.41 12.29 -3.72
CA THR A 90 5.96 11.21 -2.83
C THR A 90 4.56 10.72 -3.22
N LEU A 91 3.67 11.63 -3.65
CA LEU A 91 2.34 11.31 -4.18
C LEU A 91 2.38 10.45 -5.45
N LEU A 92 3.32 10.78 -6.35
CA LEU A 92 3.47 10.06 -7.62
C LEU A 92 4.13 8.69 -7.43
N GLY A 93 4.81 8.49 -6.30
CA GLY A 93 5.70 7.36 -6.10
C GLY A 93 6.90 7.37 -7.07
N PRO A 94 7.82 6.43 -6.96
CA PRO A 94 9.01 6.37 -7.83
C PRO A 94 8.60 6.24 -9.30
N GLY A 95 9.12 7.17 -10.13
CA GLY A 95 8.79 7.28 -11.55
C GLY A 95 9.57 6.27 -12.40
N GLY A 96 9.11 5.10 -12.68
CA GLY A 96 9.75 4.12 -13.55
C GLY A 96 9.20 2.71 -13.33
N PRO A 97 9.50 1.77 -14.22
CA PRO A 97 9.17 0.38 -13.98
C PRO A 97 9.94 -0.13 -12.75
N PRO A 98 9.34 -1.01 -11.92
CA PRO A 98 10.01 -1.55 -10.75
C PRO A 98 11.24 -2.39 -11.15
N ASN A 99 12.36 -2.17 -10.48
CA ASN A 99 13.58 -2.98 -10.61
C ASN A 99 13.45 -4.22 -9.72
N LYS A 100 12.76 -5.25 -10.24
CA LYS A 100 12.43 -6.46 -9.47
C LYS A 100 13.62 -7.40 -9.35
N GLN A 101 13.88 -7.84 -8.12
CA GLN A 101 14.88 -8.85 -7.78
C GLN A 101 14.31 -9.81 -6.73
N PRO A 102 14.85 -11.06 -6.64
CA PRO A 102 14.42 -12.03 -5.62
C PRO A 102 14.76 -11.52 -4.22
N LEU A 103 13.74 -11.25 -3.39
CA LEU A 103 13.90 -10.70 -2.05
C LEU A 103 13.14 -11.53 -1.02
N ASN A 104 13.70 -11.60 0.18
CA ASN A 104 13.02 -12.14 1.35
C ASN A 104 12.11 -11.06 1.95
N VAL A 105 10.81 -11.29 1.94
CA VAL A 105 9.83 -10.33 2.48
C VAL A 105 10.01 -10.07 3.97
N HIS A 106 10.48 -11.06 4.73
CA HIS A 106 10.71 -10.89 6.17
C HIS A 106 11.88 -9.93 6.46
N GLU A 107 12.94 -9.99 5.64
CA GLU A 107 14.06 -9.05 5.76
C GLU A 107 13.63 -7.61 5.47
N LEU A 108 12.71 -7.42 4.50
CA LEU A 108 12.11 -6.11 4.22
C LEU A 108 11.30 -5.60 5.41
N LEU A 109 10.45 -6.46 5.99
CA LEU A 109 9.64 -6.11 7.16
C LEU A 109 10.51 -5.77 8.38
N GLU A 110 11.55 -6.56 8.66
CA GLU A 110 12.48 -6.28 9.75
C GLU A 110 13.29 -5.00 9.51
N TYR A 111 13.60 -4.69 8.26
CA TYR A 111 14.23 -3.41 7.91
C TYR A 111 13.29 -2.24 8.21
N VAL A 112 12.02 -2.34 7.82
CA VAL A 112 11.00 -1.32 8.11
C VAL A 112 10.78 -1.14 9.62
N VAL A 113 10.71 -2.24 10.37
CA VAL A 113 10.59 -2.17 11.84
C VAL A 113 11.76 -1.37 12.42
N ARG A 114 13.00 -1.65 12.00
CA ARG A 114 14.18 -0.89 12.47
C ARG A 114 14.11 0.60 12.12
N LEU A 115 13.52 0.97 11.00
CA LEU A 115 13.34 2.38 10.61
C LEU A 115 12.30 3.08 11.49
N VAL A 116 11.21 2.39 11.83
CA VAL A 116 10.09 3.00 12.57
C VAL A 116 10.34 2.98 14.09
N GLN A 117 11.03 1.98 14.59
CA GLN A 117 11.23 1.75 16.02
C GLN A 117 11.76 2.96 16.83
N PRO A 118 12.69 3.80 16.32
CA PRO A 118 13.18 4.97 17.05
C PRO A 118 12.12 6.06 17.24
N ASP A 119 11.16 6.17 16.33
CA ASP A 119 10.18 7.25 16.26
C ASP A 119 8.87 6.92 16.98
N ILE A 120 8.66 5.66 17.33
CA ILE A 120 7.46 5.18 18.02
C ILE A 120 7.71 5.09 19.53
N GLY A 121 6.67 5.31 20.32
CA GLY A 121 6.75 5.25 21.77
C GLY A 121 7.24 3.88 22.29
N GLU A 122 7.97 3.88 23.41
CA GLU A 122 8.53 2.67 24.05
C GLU A 122 7.46 1.62 24.42
N HIS A 123 6.19 2.01 24.43
CA HIS A 123 5.06 1.13 24.78
C HIS A 123 4.38 0.48 23.57
N ILE A 124 4.90 0.68 22.34
CA ILE A 124 4.46 -0.06 21.16
C ILE A 124 5.32 -1.31 21.00
N ARG A 125 4.67 -2.46 20.94
CA ARG A 125 5.34 -3.77 20.81
C ARG A 125 5.12 -4.35 19.44
N PHE A 126 6.20 -4.86 18.81
CA PHE A 126 6.10 -5.64 17.57
C PHE A 126 6.04 -7.13 17.88
N ARG A 127 5.00 -7.80 17.40
CA ARG A 127 4.88 -9.27 17.37
C ARG A 127 5.12 -9.78 15.96
N ARG A 128 5.94 -10.82 15.80
CA ARG A 128 6.25 -11.48 14.54
C ARG A 128 5.59 -12.86 14.50
N ASP A 129 4.91 -13.13 13.40
CA ASP A 129 4.25 -14.41 13.13
C ASP A 129 4.49 -14.76 11.65
N TYR A 130 5.73 -15.13 11.35
CA TYR A 130 6.22 -15.33 10.00
C TYR A 130 6.15 -16.79 9.56
N ASP A 131 5.70 -17.02 8.33
CA ASP A 131 5.76 -18.30 7.64
C ASP A 131 7.13 -18.45 6.98
N ALA A 132 8.00 -19.25 7.60
CA ALA A 132 9.36 -19.48 7.11
C ALA A 132 9.41 -20.23 5.76
N SER A 133 8.29 -20.78 5.29
CA SER A 133 8.21 -21.49 4.01
C SER A 133 8.04 -20.56 2.81
N LEU A 134 7.82 -19.25 3.02
CA LEU A 134 7.69 -18.29 1.92
C LEU A 134 8.97 -18.23 1.10
N PRO A 135 8.87 -18.40 -0.23
CA PRO A 135 10.04 -18.29 -1.11
C PRO A 135 10.47 -16.81 -1.26
N LEU A 136 11.62 -16.61 -1.88
CA LEU A 136 11.99 -15.28 -2.37
C LEU A 136 10.94 -14.78 -3.38
N ILE A 137 10.64 -13.50 -3.33
CA ILE A 137 9.63 -12.87 -4.16
C ILE A 137 10.32 -11.82 -5.04
N ASP A 138 9.96 -11.76 -6.34
CA ASP A 138 10.49 -10.77 -7.27
C ASP A 138 9.89 -9.38 -6.99
N LEU A 139 10.61 -8.57 -6.25
CA LEU A 139 10.18 -7.26 -5.76
C LEU A 139 11.25 -6.20 -6.01
N ASP A 140 10.80 -4.96 -6.17
CA ASP A 140 11.66 -3.78 -6.07
C ASP A 140 11.80 -3.42 -4.59
N ARG A 141 13.04 -3.45 -4.10
CA ARG A 141 13.33 -3.26 -2.67
C ARG A 141 12.85 -1.92 -2.14
N ASP A 142 13.17 -0.85 -2.85
CA ASP A 142 12.89 0.51 -2.36
C ASP A 142 11.39 0.80 -2.39
N GLN A 143 10.70 0.33 -3.43
CA GLN A 143 9.25 0.45 -3.54
C GLN A 143 8.53 -0.35 -2.43
N MET A 144 9.00 -1.56 -2.12
CA MET A 144 8.38 -2.37 -1.06
C MET A 144 8.69 -1.85 0.33
N VAL A 145 9.91 -1.37 0.58
CA VAL A 145 10.24 -0.68 1.83
C VAL A 145 9.30 0.52 2.03
N GLN A 146 9.10 1.35 1.01
CA GLN A 146 8.19 2.50 1.09
C GLN A 146 6.74 2.07 1.34
N ALA A 147 6.25 1.02 0.66
CA ALA A 147 4.90 0.51 0.85
C ALA A 147 4.68 0.00 2.29
N PHE A 148 5.58 -0.85 2.80
CA PHE A 148 5.48 -1.38 4.15
C PHE A 148 5.71 -0.29 5.20
N LEU A 149 6.60 0.67 4.96
CA LEU A 149 6.82 1.81 5.83
C LEU A 149 5.54 2.63 6.03
N ASN A 150 4.83 2.94 4.94
CA ASN A 150 3.55 3.65 4.99
C ASN A 150 2.49 2.89 5.81
N LEU A 151 2.43 1.57 5.66
CA LEU A 151 1.46 0.74 6.41
C LEU A 151 1.83 0.63 7.90
N VAL A 152 3.11 0.40 8.22
CA VAL A 152 3.59 0.27 9.60
C VAL A 152 3.51 1.61 10.34
N GLN A 153 3.87 2.72 9.68
CA GLN A 153 3.71 4.06 10.25
C GLN A 153 2.24 4.40 10.50
N ASN A 154 1.33 3.98 9.59
CA ASN A 154 -0.09 4.17 9.79
C ASN A 154 -0.60 3.43 11.03
N ALA A 155 -0.18 2.17 11.23
CA ALA A 155 -0.47 1.39 12.41
C ALA A 155 0.13 2.02 13.67
N ALA A 156 1.41 2.39 13.67
CA ALA A 156 2.10 3.00 14.79
C ALA A 156 1.44 4.33 15.24
N THR A 157 1.06 5.16 14.26
CA THR A 157 0.39 6.42 14.54
C THR A 157 -1.04 6.21 15.09
N ALA A 158 -1.74 5.13 14.67
CA ALA A 158 -3.06 4.79 15.20
C ALA A 158 -3.05 4.42 16.68
N LEU A 159 -1.91 3.92 17.17
CA LEU A 159 -1.72 3.47 18.56
C LEU A 159 -1.41 4.61 19.54
N GLU A 160 -1.16 5.83 19.05
CA GLU A 160 -0.88 6.99 19.90
C GLU A 160 0.19 6.72 20.98
N GLY A 161 1.21 5.96 20.61
CA GLY A 161 2.36 5.63 21.46
C GLY A 161 2.20 4.40 22.36
N ARG A 162 1.06 3.69 22.35
CA ARG A 162 0.84 2.49 23.18
C ARG A 162 -0.01 1.43 22.47
N GLY A 163 0.47 0.20 22.40
CA GLY A 163 -0.26 -0.93 21.83
C GLY A 163 0.65 -1.98 21.21
N GLN A 164 0.08 -2.78 20.32
CA GLN A 164 0.78 -3.86 19.63
C GLN A 164 0.57 -3.80 18.13
N ILE A 165 1.66 -3.96 17.39
CA ILE A 165 1.63 -4.20 15.94
C ILE A 165 2.06 -5.64 15.70
N THR A 166 1.21 -6.44 15.07
CA THR A 166 1.53 -7.82 14.67
C THR A 166 1.82 -7.86 13.17
N LEU A 167 3.01 -8.34 12.82
CA LEU A 167 3.40 -8.62 11.44
C LEU A 167 3.26 -10.12 11.22
N ARG A 168 2.35 -10.50 10.31
CA ARG A 168 2.10 -11.92 9.97
C ARG A 168 2.36 -12.14 8.51
N SER A 169 2.94 -13.28 8.15
CA SER A 169 3.06 -13.71 6.76
C SER A 169 2.54 -15.13 6.57
N ARG A 170 1.95 -15.41 5.41
CA ARG A 170 1.45 -16.75 5.04
C ARG A 170 1.54 -16.94 3.54
N ALA A 171 1.78 -18.18 3.10
CA ALA A 171 1.49 -18.59 1.73
C ALA A 171 0.01 -18.93 1.59
N VAL A 172 -0.67 -18.33 0.61
CA VAL A 172 -2.09 -18.61 0.32
C VAL A 172 -2.20 -19.17 -1.10
N MET A 173 -2.83 -20.34 -1.20
CA MET A 173 -2.98 -21.04 -2.47
C MET A 173 -4.28 -20.66 -3.17
N ASN A 174 -4.27 -20.67 -4.51
CA ASN A 174 -5.44 -20.47 -5.36
C ASN A 174 -6.17 -19.14 -5.08
N PHE A 175 -5.45 -18.05 -5.03
CA PHE A 175 -5.98 -16.72 -4.79
C PHE A 175 -6.16 -15.94 -6.11
N THR A 176 -7.22 -15.13 -6.19
CA THR A 176 -7.50 -14.30 -7.35
C THR A 176 -7.25 -12.85 -6.98
N ILE A 177 -6.41 -12.13 -7.76
CA ILE A 177 -6.21 -10.69 -7.64
C ILE A 177 -6.82 -10.05 -8.89
N GLY A 178 -7.88 -9.27 -8.73
CA GLY A 178 -8.66 -8.78 -9.87
C GLY A 178 -9.20 -9.93 -10.72
N ASP A 179 -8.86 -9.93 -12.00
CA ASP A 179 -9.28 -10.99 -12.95
C ASP A 179 -8.21 -12.10 -13.11
N VAL A 180 -7.07 -11.99 -12.41
CA VAL A 180 -5.96 -12.94 -12.55
C VAL A 180 -5.95 -13.93 -11.39
N ARG A 181 -6.07 -15.21 -11.72
CA ARG A 181 -5.94 -16.30 -10.76
C ARG A 181 -4.47 -16.69 -10.59
N HIS A 182 -3.99 -16.64 -9.37
CA HIS A 182 -2.65 -17.04 -8.97
C HIS A 182 -2.70 -18.39 -8.26
N SER A 183 -1.77 -19.30 -8.59
CA SER A 183 -1.64 -20.58 -7.90
C SER A 183 -1.23 -20.40 -6.44
N ALA A 184 -0.40 -19.39 -6.17
CA ALA A 184 0.00 -19.00 -4.83
C ALA A 184 0.29 -17.50 -4.76
N ILE A 185 0.03 -16.92 -3.59
CA ILE A 185 0.41 -15.56 -3.23
C ILE A 185 1.10 -15.56 -1.87
N ALA A 186 1.96 -14.57 -1.61
CA ALA A 186 2.34 -14.20 -0.26
C ALA A 186 1.29 -13.23 0.31
N SER A 187 0.77 -13.54 1.48
CA SER A 187 -0.04 -12.65 2.28
C SER A 187 0.84 -12.09 3.40
N VAL A 188 0.93 -10.77 3.49
CA VAL A 188 1.57 -10.07 4.62
C VAL A 188 0.52 -9.21 5.30
N ASP A 189 0.21 -9.53 6.55
CA ASP A 189 -0.76 -8.80 7.34
C ASP A 189 -0.03 -7.92 8.37
N ILE A 190 -0.40 -6.64 8.40
CA ILE A 190 0.02 -5.65 9.39
C ILE A 190 -1.22 -5.34 10.21
N GLU A 191 -1.23 -5.85 11.46
CA GLU A 191 -2.36 -5.75 12.38
C GLU A 191 -2.00 -4.85 13.55
N ASP A 192 -2.85 -3.88 13.88
CA ASP A 192 -2.78 -3.06 15.07
C ASP A 192 -4.01 -3.23 15.97
N ASP A 193 -3.83 -3.02 17.27
CA ASP A 193 -4.89 -3.05 18.28
C ASP A 193 -5.44 -1.65 18.62
N GLY A 194 -5.31 -0.72 17.67
CA GLY A 194 -5.76 0.67 17.77
C GLY A 194 -7.27 0.86 17.73
N PRO A 195 -7.73 2.11 17.72
CA PRO A 195 -9.15 2.48 17.80
C PRO A 195 -9.97 2.06 16.58
N GLY A 196 -9.32 1.64 15.50
CA GLY A 196 -9.96 1.33 14.23
C GLY A 196 -10.15 2.54 13.33
N ILE A 197 -10.59 2.28 12.11
CA ILE A 197 -10.87 3.29 11.10
C ILE A 197 -12.36 3.66 11.20
N PRO A 198 -12.71 4.95 11.33
CA PRO A 198 -14.10 5.38 11.36
C PRO A 198 -14.90 4.87 10.16
N PRO A 199 -16.10 4.30 10.35
CA PRO A 199 -16.89 3.71 9.26
C PRO A 199 -17.08 4.64 8.06
N GLN A 200 -17.21 5.95 8.30
CA GLN A 200 -17.41 6.96 7.25
C GLN A 200 -16.21 7.12 6.33
N LEU A 201 -15.01 6.73 6.78
CA LEU A 201 -13.77 6.83 6.00
C LEU A 201 -13.39 5.52 5.33
N GLN A 202 -13.96 4.37 5.76
CA GLN A 202 -13.52 3.05 5.27
C GLN A 202 -13.62 2.90 3.75
N ASP A 203 -14.64 3.47 3.13
CA ASP A 203 -14.80 3.39 1.66
C ASP A 203 -13.84 4.30 0.90
N SER A 204 -13.15 5.22 1.60
CA SER A 204 -12.33 6.25 0.97
C SER A 204 -10.86 6.29 1.43
N ILE A 205 -10.42 5.38 2.30
CA ILE A 205 -9.06 5.44 2.90
C ILE A 205 -7.92 5.34 1.88
N PHE A 206 -8.18 4.78 0.70
CA PHE A 206 -7.20 4.72 -0.39
C PHE A 206 -7.30 5.90 -1.36
N TYR A 207 -8.21 6.87 -1.13
CA TYR A 207 -8.18 8.10 -1.89
C TYR A 207 -7.15 9.07 -1.31
N PRO A 208 -6.46 9.81 -2.17
CA PRO A 208 -5.51 10.82 -1.72
C PRO A 208 -6.17 11.89 -0.84
N LEU A 209 -5.39 12.41 0.11
CA LEU A 209 -5.79 13.48 1.02
C LEU A 209 -6.93 13.10 1.99
N VAL A 210 -7.34 11.84 2.03
CA VAL A 210 -8.30 11.32 3.01
C VAL A 210 -7.54 10.94 4.28
N THR A 211 -7.86 11.63 5.37
CA THR A 211 -7.26 11.39 6.68
C THR A 211 -8.25 11.73 7.79
N SER A 212 -8.20 11.00 8.89
CA SER A 212 -8.92 11.33 10.13
C SER A 212 -8.09 12.21 11.07
N ARG A 213 -6.83 12.53 10.71
CA ARG A 213 -5.86 13.20 11.59
C ARG A 213 -5.52 14.58 11.05
N PRO A 214 -5.46 15.63 11.93
CA PRO A 214 -5.12 16.97 11.49
C PRO A 214 -3.74 17.09 10.83
N GLU A 215 -2.74 16.32 11.31
CA GLU A 215 -1.37 16.34 10.80
C GLU A 215 -1.12 15.29 9.71
N GLY A 216 -2.11 14.45 9.42
CA GLY A 216 -2.02 13.40 8.41
C GLY A 216 -2.08 13.96 7.00
N THR A 217 -1.15 13.56 6.14
CA THR A 217 -1.16 13.95 4.73
C THR A 217 -2.24 13.23 3.91
N GLY A 218 -2.76 12.10 4.40
CA GLY A 218 -3.70 11.25 3.65
C GLY A 218 -3.09 10.60 2.41
N LEU A 219 -1.74 10.49 2.33
CA LEU A 219 -1.02 10.02 1.15
C LEU A 219 -0.41 8.63 1.31
N GLY A 220 -0.16 8.18 2.53
CA GLY A 220 0.56 6.94 2.80
C GLY A 220 -0.14 5.70 2.23
N LEU A 221 -1.44 5.54 2.47
CA LEU A 221 -2.21 4.38 1.98
C LEU A 221 -2.35 4.36 0.45
N PRO A 222 -2.72 5.47 -0.23
CA PRO A 222 -2.72 5.55 -1.69
C PRO A 222 -1.36 5.20 -2.32
N VAL A 223 -0.26 5.69 -1.76
CA VAL A 223 1.10 5.39 -2.24
C VAL A 223 1.42 3.91 -2.04
N ALA A 224 1.14 3.34 -0.87
CA ALA A 224 1.37 1.91 -0.62
C ALA A 224 0.60 1.04 -1.64
N GLN A 225 -0.68 1.34 -1.88
CA GLN A 225 -1.50 0.64 -2.87
C GLN A 225 -0.93 0.76 -4.29
N GLU A 226 -0.48 1.96 -4.69
CA GLU A 226 0.17 2.18 -5.99
C GLU A 226 1.41 1.31 -6.16
N LEU A 227 2.29 1.31 -5.16
CA LEU A 227 3.54 0.54 -5.20
C LEU A 227 3.27 -0.96 -5.28
N LEU A 228 2.31 -1.47 -4.50
CA LEU A 228 1.90 -2.88 -4.54
C LEU A 228 1.32 -3.26 -5.91
N SER A 229 0.48 -2.42 -6.49
CA SER A 229 -0.16 -2.71 -7.79
C SER A 229 0.85 -2.81 -8.93
N ARG A 230 1.97 -2.08 -8.90
CA ARG A 230 3.10 -2.22 -9.85
C ARG A 230 3.76 -3.59 -9.77
N HIS A 231 3.61 -4.26 -8.63
CA HIS A 231 4.07 -5.63 -8.42
C HIS A 231 2.98 -6.68 -8.69
N GLY A 232 1.81 -6.24 -9.19
CA GLY A 232 0.65 -7.11 -9.39
C GLY A 232 -0.05 -7.48 -8.09
N GLY A 233 0.29 -6.79 -7.00
CA GLY A 233 -0.29 -7.02 -5.69
C GLY A 233 -1.50 -6.13 -5.39
N LEU A 234 -2.12 -6.39 -4.24
CA LEU A 234 -3.30 -5.70 -3.74
C LEU A 234 -3.16 -5.47 -2.24
N ILE A 235 -3.74 -4.39 -1.72
CA ILE A 235 -3.95 -4.17 -0.29
C ILE A 235 -5.44 -4.28 0.01
N GLU A 236 -5.79 -5.17 0.93
CA GLU A 236 -7.11 -5.24 1.54
C GLU A 236 -7.02 -4.76 2.99
N PHE A 237 -8.14 -4.41 3.59
CA PHE A 237 -8.18 -4.11 5.01
C PHE A 237 -9.48 -4.60 5.66
N GLU A 238 -9.35 -4.87 6.96
CA GLU A 238 -10.48 -5.07 7.87
C GLU A 238 -10.25 -4.18 9.09
N SER A 239 -11.25 -3.43 9.52
CA SER A 239 -11.10 -2.54 10.66
C SER A 239 -12.34 -2.50 11.53
N ARG A 240 -12.09 -2.60 12.83
CA ARG A 240 -13.03 -2.41 13.92
C ARG A 240 -12.30 -1.88 15.14
N PRO A 241 -12.97 -1.28 16.11
CA PRO A 241 -12.33 -0.87 17.36
C PRO A 241 -11.55 -2.01 18.01
N GLY A 242 -10.28 -1.76 18.34
CA GLY A 242 -9.36 -2.75 18.92
C GLY A 242 -8.67 -3.66 17.90
N ARG A 243 -8.94 -3.51 16.59
CA ARG A 243 -8.26 -4.31 15.57
C ARG A 243 -8.39 -3.71 14.19
N THR A 244 -7.28 -3.30 13.60
CA THR A 244 -7.16 -2.98 12.18
C THR A 244 -6.12 -3.90 11.55
N VAL A 245 -6.43 -4.46 10.40
CA VAL A 245 -5.53 -5.32 9.63
C VAL A 245 -5.44 -4.80 8.22
N PHE A 246 -4.24 -4.46 7.79
CA PHE A 246 -3.94 -4.27 6.37
C PHE A 246 -3.28 -5.53 5.82
N SER A 247 -3.90 -6.13 4.82
CA SER A 247 -3.46 -7.38 4.20
C SER A 247 -2.87 -7.10 2.82
N VAL A 248 -1.56 -7.25 2.70
CA VAL A 248 -0.81 -7.11 1.45
C VAL A 248 -0.78 -8.46 0.74
N ARG A 249 -1.29 -8.51 -0.49
CA ARG A 249 -1.34 -9.71 -1.34
C ARG A 249 -0.35 -9.56 -2.48
N ILE A 250 0.67 -10.42 -2.54
CA ILE A 250 1.73 -10.35 -3.55
C ILE A 250 1.77 -11.67 -4.32
N PRO A 251 1.65 -11.66 -5.66
CA PRO A 251 1.76 -12.88 -6.46
C PRO A 251 3.12 -13.55 -6.28
N LEU A 252 3.11 -14.86 -6.01
CA LEU A 252 4.30 -15.69 -6.09
C LEU A 252 4.46 -16.20 -7.53
N ARG A 253 5.65 -16.03 -8.12
CA ARG A 253 5.93 -16.70 -9.39
C ARG A 253 5.93 -18.19 -9.15
N THR A 254 5.01 -18.90 -9.78
CA THR A 254 5.12 -20.35 -9.88
C THR A 254 6.31 -20.64 -10.79
N THR A 255 7.44 -21.04 -10.22
CA THR A 255 8.49 -21.67 -11.01
C THR A 255 7.84 -22.91 -11.62
N LYS A 256 7.57 -22.92 -12.93
CA LYS A 256 7.31 -24.17 -13.64
C LYS A 256 8.54 -25.02 -13.40
N ARG A 257 8.48 -25.93 -12.43
CA ARG A 257 9.44 -27.01 -12.30
C ARG A 257 9.46 -27.70 -13.66
N GLY A 258 10.59 -27.65 -14.34
CA GLY A 258 10.79 -28.23 -15.66
C GLY A 258 10.23 -29.64 -15.72
N ALA A 259 9.16 -29.80 -16.47
CA ALA A 259 8.82 -31.06 -17.09
C ALA A 259 9.79 -31.19 -18.28
N ASN A 260 10.99 -31.72 -18.04
CA ASN A 260 11.80 -32.42 -19.05
C ASN A 260 13.17 -32.79 -18.44
N GLU A 261 13.17 -33.88 -17.76
CA GLU A 261 14.39 -34.70 -17.63
C GLU A 261 13.95 -36.14 -17.35
N TYR A 262 13.34 -36.76 -18.36
CA TYR A 262 13.29 -38.20 -18.58
C TYR A 262 12.66 -38.42 -19.97
N ALA A 263 13.49 -38.32 -21.00
CA ALA A 263 13.28 -38.96 -22.30
C ALA A 263 14.59 -39.60 -22.72
#